data_3c51671d1b96fbb986becf40d8414b5a
#
_entry.id   3c51671d1b96fbb986becf40d8414b5a
#
_cell.length_a   1.000
_cell.length_b   1.000
_cell.length_c   1.000
_cell.angle_alpha   90.00
_cell.angle_beta   90.00
_cell.angle_gamma   90.00
#
_symmetry.space_group_name_H-M   'P 1'
#
loop_
_entity.id
_entity.type
_entity.pdbx_description
1 polymer ?
#
loop_
_entity_poly.entity_id
_entity_poly.type
_entity_poly.pdbx_seq_one_letter_code
_entity_poly.pdbx_strand_id
1 'polypeptide(L)'
;DERVIDAKGCYVTPGSIESHTHFDATMWWQADLDPLPGYGATTVVMGNCGFSAAPISNDPEVAHEMIKIFSFFEDIPEGPFQKNLPWDWRKWSEYQRSMTTRLKMPANYGSFVGHIAIRLAAMGMDAWSRAATPAEIERMAELLEDAMQAGALGMSSNLLDHDGQDRPIPTLLADDAEFDALMVVLARHPGCTLQVIVDTFMRMSAPASVERIVRLLQGKKLRVQIAGGIPTLEFQKPALDILKPLIERAQADGHDIWPGFAHVSPTNTLSLTRSLIFA
;
A
#
# COMPACT_ATOMS: atom_id res chain seq x y z
N ASP A 1 34.25 -8.05 -27.06
CA ASP A 1 35.11 -8.08 -25.86
C ASP A 1 34.27 -8.59 -24.70
N GLU A 2 34.76 -9.68 -24.09
CA GLU A 2 34.11 -10.26 -22.92
C GLU A 2 34.49 -9.44 -21.68
N ARG A 3 33.51 -8.92 -20.95
CA ARG A 3 33.76 -8.18 -19.72
C ARG A 3 33.76 -9.16 -18.55
N VAL A 4 34.93 -9.39 -17.97
CA VAL A 4 35.09 -10.20 -16.77
C VAL A 4 35.02 -9.32 -15.53
N ILE A 5 34.20 -9.71 -14.54
CA ILE A 5 34.11 -9.06 -13.24
C ILE A 5 34.68 -10.01 -12.19
N ASP A 6 35.74 -9.59 -11.49
CA ASP A 6 36.27 -10.35 -10.38
C ASP A 6 35.38 -10.21 -9.15
N ALA A 7 34.72 -11.30 -8.77
CA ALA A 7 33.82 -11.38 -7.61
C ALA A 7 34.43 -12.20 -6.45
N LYS A 8 35.78 -12.37 -6.42
CA LYS A 8 36.46 -13.11 -5.36
C LYS A 8 36.17 -12.51 -3.98
N GLY A 9 35.65 -13.35 -3.07
CA GLY A 9 35.26 -12.95 -1.72
C GLY A 9 33.89 -12.28 -1.61
N CYS A 10 33.13 -12.18 -2.72
CA CYS A 10 31.78 -11.65 -2.77
C CYS A 10 30.75 -12.76 -3.04
N TYR A 11 29.51 -12.52 -2.64
CA TYR A 11 28.35 -13.29 -3.12
C TYR A 11 27.83 -12.66 -4.42
N VAL A 12 27.54 -13.49 -5.40
CA VAL A 12 26.84 -13.06 -6.63
C VAL A 12 25.39 -13.51 -6.52
N THR A 13 24.49 -12.55 -6.45
CA THR A 13 23.06 -12.80 -6.28
C THR A 13 22.25 -12.10 -7.37
N PRO A 14 21.00 -12.51 -7.62
CA PRO A 14 20.04 -11.66 -8.32
C PRO A 14 19.90 -10.32 -7.60
N GLY A 15 19.51 -9.27 -8.32
CA GLY A 15 19.15 -7.99 -7.68
C GLY A 15 17.98 -8.17 -6.72
N SER A 16 17.99 -7.40 -5.63
CA SER A 16 16.94 -7.45 -4.63
C SER A 16 15.62 -6.86 -5.15
N ILE A 17 14.52 -7.35 -4.60
CA ILE A 17 13.18 -6.76 -4.76
C ILE A 17 12.86 -5.99 -3.49
N GLU A 18 12.75 -4.66 -3.60
CA GLU A 18 12.22 -3.86 -2.51
C GLU A 18 10.69 -3.94 -2.55
N SER A 19 10.16 -4.75 -1.64
CA SER A 19 8.76 -5.18 -1.68
C SER A 19 7.78 -4.20 -1.03
N HIS A 20 8.28 -3.14 -0.37
CA HIS A 20 7.43 -2.19 0.34
C HIS A 20 8.01 -0.78 0.24
N THR A 21 7.50 0.01 -0.69
CA THR A 21 7.92 1.40 -0.90
C THR A 21 6.72 2.31 -1.14
N HIS A 22 6.96 3.63 -1.01
CA HIS A 22 5.98 4.68 -1.28
C HIS A 22 6.51 5.66 -2.34
N PHE A 23 7.15 5.13 -3.39
CA PHE A 23 7.68 5.92 -4.50
C PHE A 23 6.59 6.45 -5.45
N ASP A 24 5.33 6.09 -5.25
CA ASP A 24 4.17 6.50 -6.08
C ASP A 24 4.14 7.99 -6.42
N ALA A 25 4.58 8.82 -5.47
CA ALA A 25 4.68 10.25 -5.66
C ALA A 25 6.11 10.67 -6.04
N THR A 26 7.10 10.23 -5.26
CA THR A 26 8.47 10.73 -5.34
C THR A 26 9.16 10.42 -6.65
N MET A 27 8.82 9.32 -7.32
CA MET A 27 9.36 8.97 -8.64
C MET A 27 9.10 10.02 -9.74
N TRP A 28 8.14 10.93 -9.53
CA TRP A 28 7.86 12.01 -10.51
C TRP A 28 8.87 13.15 -10.47
N TRP A 29 9.68 13.24 -9.42
CA TRP A 29 10.78 14.20 -9.31
C TRP A 29 12.13 13.57 -8.95
N GLN A 30 12.12 12.28 -8.57
CA GLN A 30 13.29 11.47 -8.25
C GLN A 30 13.17 10.11 -8.95
N ALA A 31 13.15 10.13 -10.28
CA ALA A 31 12.93 8.93 -11.10
C ALA A 31 14.10 7.94 -11.06
N ASP A 32 15.27 8.34 -10.56
CA ASP A 32 16.43 7.47 -10.33
C ASP A 32 16.24 6.50 -9.15
N LEU A 33 15.21 6.70 -8.32
CA LEU A 33 14.87 5.89 -7.15
C LEU A 33 16.02 5.79 -6.13
N ASP A 34 16.93 6.80 -6.11
CA ASP A 34 18.04 6.83 -5.17
C ASP A 34 17.53 6.76 -3.72
N PRO A 35 18.12 5.95 -2.82
CA PRO A 35 19.39 5.20 -2.99
C PRO A 35 19.21 3.71 -3.38
N LEU A 36 18.02 3.23 -3.68
CA LEU A 36 17.71 1.80 -3.84
C LEU A 36 18.56 1.07 -4.90
N PRO A 37 18.78 1.63 -6.11
CA PRO A 37 19.63 0.97 -7.09
C PRO A 37 21.09 0.83 -6.61
N GLY A 38 21.56 1.79 -5.83
CA GLY A 38 22.90 1.73 -5.21
C GLY A 38 23.07 0.60 -4.18
N TYR A 39 21.96 0.15 -3.59
CA TYR A 39 21.92 -1.02 -2.69
C TYR A 39 21.63 -2.33 -3.42
N GLY A 40 21.56 -2.32 -4.75
CA GLY A 40 21.33 -3.50 -5.56
C GLY A 40 19.86 -3.86 -5.78
N ALA A 41 18.93 -2.96 -5.46
CA ALA A 41 17.52 -3.15 -5.80
C ALA A 41 17.32 -3.01 -7.32
N THR A 42 16.73 -4.03 -7.93
CA THR A 42 16.42 -4.07 -9.36
C THR A 42 14.92 -4.06 -9.63
N THR A 43 14.13 -4.15 -8.59
CA THR A 43 12.66 -4.09 -8.64
C THR A 43 12.14 -3.41 -7.39
N VAL A 44 11.14 -2.53 -7.55
CA VAL A 44 10.45 -1.86 -6.45
C VAL A 44 8.95 -2.14 -6.51
N VAL A 45 8.33 -2.29 -5.35
CA VAL A 45 6.87 -2.45 -5.23
C VAL A 45 6.32 -1.23 -4.51
N MET A 46 5.37 -0.54 -5.14
CA MET A 46 4.74 0.70 -4.69
C MET A 46 3.26 0.49 -4.36
N GLY A 47 2.58 1.53 -3.91
CA GLY A 47 1.15 1.48 -3.63
C GLY A 47 0.81 0.70 -2.36
N ASN A 48 1.73 0.62 -1.41
CA ASN A 48 1.56 -0.11 -0.16
C ASN A 48 0.67 0.64 0.85
N CYS A 49 0.30 -0.01 1.93
CA CYS A 49 -0.37 0.57 3.10
C CYS A 49 -1.69 1.31 2.80
N GLY A 50 -2.37 0.97 1.70
CA GLY A 50 -3.61 1.64 1.30
C GLY A 50 -3.41 2.96 0.55
N PHE A 51 -2.15 3.38 0.35
CA PHE A 51 -1.80 4.62 -0.35
C PHE A 51 -1.45 4.35 -1.81
N SER A 52 -1.93 5.20 -2.70
CA SER A 52 -1.46 5.30 -4.10
C SER A 52 -1.86 6.66 -4.68
N ALA A 53 -1.14 7.11 -5.72
CA ALA A 53 -1.46 8.36 -6.40
C ALA A 53 -2.65 8.25 -7.38
N ALA A 54 -3.28 7.07 -7.47
CA ALA A 54 -4.44 6.81 -8.32
C ALA A 54 -5.28 5.65 -7.72
N PRO A 55 -6.61 5.63 -7.97
CA PRO A 55 -7.40 6.64 -8.68
C PRO A 55 -7.48 7.97 -7.92
N ILE A 56 -7.87 9.05 -8.59
CA ILE A 56 -8.04 10.36 -7.96
C ILE A 56 -9.42 10.95 -8.28
N SER A 57 -10.02 11.63 -7.31
CA SER A 57 -11.27 12.34 -7.50
C SER A 57 -11.14 13.53 -8.47
N ASN A 58 -12.24 13.87 -9.15
CA ASN A 58 -12.34 15.12 -9.91
C ASN A 58 -12.48 16.35 -9.00
N ASP A 59 -12.87 16.14 -7.73
CA ASP A 59 -12.99 17.20 -6.74
C ASP A 59 -11.59 17.59 -6.22
N PRO A 60 -11.17 18.86 -6.40
CA PRO A 60 -9.84 19.30 -5.96
C PRO A 60 -9.66 19.24 -4.43
N GLU A 61 -10.72 19.38 -3.64
CA GLU A 61 -10.65 19.28 -2.18
C GLU A 61 -10.33 17.85 -1.77
N VAL A 62 -11.01 16.88 -2.35
CA VAL A 62 -10.76 15.45 -2.11
C VAL A 62 -9.35 15.04 -2.55
N ALA A 63 -8.91 15.53 -3.73
CA ALA A 63 -7.56 15.30 -4.21
C ALA A 63 -6.49 15.87 -3.26
N HIS A 64 -6.75 17.06 -2.71
CA HIS A 64 -5.85 17.69 -1.74
C HIS A 64 -5.80 16.91 -0.41
N GLU A 65 -6.94 16.45 0.10
CA GLU A 65 -6.97 15.61 1.31
C GLU A 65 -6.19 14.28 1.12
N MET A 66 -6.28 13.66 -0.05
CA MET A 66 -5.47 12.48 -0.37
C MET A 66 -3.96 12.79 -0.28
N ILE A 67 -3.53 13.92 -0.83
CA ILE A 67 -2.13 14.35 -0.76
C ILE A 67 -1.72 14.59 0.70
N LYS A 68 -2.55 15.23 1.50
CA LYS A 68 -2.26 15.48 2.92
C LYS A 68 -2.07 14.20 3.71
N ILE A 69 -2.96 13.21 3.55
CA ILE A 69 -2.83 11.93 4.23
C ILE A 69 -1.52 11.26 3.83
N PHE A 70 -1.27 11.18 2.54
CA PHE A 70 -0.06 10.54 2.01
C PHE A 70 1.21 11.25 2.51
N SER A 71 1.22 12.59 2.49
CA SER A 71 2.32 13.39 3.02
C SER A 71 2.53 13.21 4.53
N PHE A 72 1.46 13.07 5.28
CA PHE A 72 1.52 12.92 6.73
C PHE A 72 2.12 11.57 7.16
N PHE A 73 1.72 10.47 6.52
CA PHE A 73 2.21 9.14 6.87
C PHE A 73 3.59 8.83 6.32
N GLU A 74 3.87 9.28 5.11
CA GLU A 74 5.11 8.92 4.40
C GLU A 74 6.18 10.02 4.48
N ASP A 75 5.94 11.06 5.28
CA ASP A 75 6.82 12.22 5.40
C ASP A 75 7.23 12.84 4.03
N ILE A 76 6.37 12.69 3.01
CA ILE A 76 6.57 13.22 1.67
C ILE A 76 6.10 14.67 1.62
N PRO A 77 6.93 15.66 1.22
CA PRO A 77 6.51 17.05 1.20
C PRO A 77 5.33 17.32 0.26
N GLU A 78 4.26 17.94 0.76
CA GLU A 78 3.05 18.25 -0.03
C GLU A 78 3.35 19.10 -1.28
N GLY A 79 4.19 20.11 -1.15
CA GLY A 79 4.50 21.04 -2.24
C GLY A 79 5.08 20.35 -3.48
N PRO A 80 6.17 19.56 -3.36
CA PRO A 80 6.66 18.73 -4.46
C PRO A 80 5.62 17.75 -4.98
N PHE A 81 4.82 17.14 -4.12
CA PHE A 81 3.77 16.19 -4.49
C PHE A 81 2.70 16.86 -5.37
N GLN A 82 2.21 18.03 -4.98
CA GLN A 82 1.23 18.80 -5.76
C GLN A 82 1.81 19.29 -7.09
N LYS A 83 3.07 19.73 -7.10
CA LYS A 83 3.67 20.43 -8.24
C LYS A 83 4.21 19.51 -9.31
N ASN A 84 4.76 18.35 -8.95
CA ASN A 84 5.52 17.54 -9.90
C ASN A 84 4.71 16.42 -10.54
N LEU A 85 3.58 16.01 -9.95
CA LEU A 85 2.71 15.04 -10.59
C LEU A 85 1.86 15.70 -11.67
N PRO A 86 1.68 15.06 -12.82
CA PRO A 86 0.88 15.62 -13.93
C PRO A 86 -0.61 15.73 -13.64
N TRP A 87 -1.14 14.87 -12.75
CA TRP A 87 -2.56 14.81 -12.35
C TRP A 87 -3.53 14.66 -13.54
N ASP A 88 -3.06 14.06 -14.66
CA ASP A 88 -3.81 13.87 -15.89
C ASP A 88 -4.56 12.53 -15.96
N TRP A 89 -4.72 11.88 -14.84
CA TRP A 89 -5.44 10.61 -14.67
C TRP A 89 -6.61 10.74 -13.69
N ARG A 90 -7.60 9.85 -13.87
CA ARG A 90 -8.71 9.65 -12.93
C ARG A 90 -8.82 8.20 -12.49
N LYS A 91 -8.30 7.29 -13.31
CA LYS A 91 -8.24 5.85 -13.07
C LYS A 91 -6.81 5.38 -12.94
N TRP A 92 -6.64 4.20 -12.39
CA TRP A 92 -5.32 3.60 -12.22
C TRP A 92 -4.69 3.25 -13.59
N SER A 93 -5.48 2.79 -14.56
CA SER A 93 -5.01 2.50 -15.92
C SER A 93 -4.41 3.72 -16.62
N GLU A 94 -4.94 4.92 -16.37
CA GLU A 94 -4.43 6.17 -16.90
C GLU A 94 -3.12 6.56 -16.21
N TYR A 95 -3.04 6.39 -14.88
CA TYR A 95 -1.82 6.61 -14.11
C TYR A 95 -0.69 5.67 -14.58
N GLN A 96 -0.96 4.38 -14.72
CA GLN A 96 -0.01 3.41 -15.25
C GLN A 96 0.50 3.81 -16.65
N ARG A 97 -0.37 4.26 -17.54
CA ARG A 97 0.00 4.78 -18.85
C ARG A 97 0.88 6.02 -18.74
N SER A 98 0.53 6.96 -17.86
CA SER A 98 1.32 8.17 -17.62
C SER A 98 2.72 7.84 -17.12
N MET A 99 2.84 6.92 -16.15
CA MET A 99 4.13 6.41 -15.67
C MET A 99 4.98 5.81 -16.80
N THR A 100 4.43 4.85 -17.53
CA THR A 100 5.18 4.13 -18.57
C THR A 100 5.62 5.01 -19.74
N THR A 101 4.89 6.08 -20.03
CA THR A 101 5.22 6.99 -21.13
C THR A 101 6.18 8.11 -20.75
N ARG A 102 6.21 8.50 -19.47
CA ARG A 102 6.98 9.68 -19.02
C ARG A 102 8.18 9.37 -18.17
N LEU A 103 8.13 8.29 -17.37
CA LEU A 103 9.21 7.97 -16.45
C LEU A 103 10.18 6.96 -17.06
N LYS A 104 11.47 7.19 -16.81
CA LYS A 104 12.55 6.25 -17.13
C LYS A 104 13.25 5.90 -15.83
N MET A 105 12.79 4.84 -15.21
CA MET A 105 13.34 4.37 -13.95
C MET A 105 14.44 3.32 -14.19
N PRO A 106 15.48 3.27 -13.36
CA PRO A 106 16.59 2.31 -13.48
C PRO A 106 16.24 0.91 -12.98
N ALA A 107 15.07 0.72 -12.36
CA ALA A 107 14.59 -0.54 -11.83
C ALA A 107 13.23 -0.90 -12.43
N ASN A 108 12.90 -2.19 -12.41
CA ASN A 108 11.53 -2.64 -12.66
C ASN A 108 10.62 -2.14 -11.53
N TYR A 109 9.33 -2.00 -11.80
CA TYR A 109 8.36 -1.64 -10.78
C TYR A 109 7.06 -2.42 -10.93
N GLY A 110 6.40 -2.64 -9.80
CA GLY A 110 5.02 -3.06 -9.69
C GLY A 110 4.32 -2.17 -8.68
N SER A 111 3.00 -2.04 -8.79
CA SER A 111 2.25 -1.22 -7.86
C SER A 111 0.92 -1.86 -7.48
N PHE A 112 0.57 -1.77 -6.20
CA PHE A 112 -0.80 -1.96 -5.75
C PHE A 112 -1.64 -0.72 -6.06
N VAL A 113 -2.95 -0.88 -6.05
CA VAL A 113 -3.88 0.24 -5.96
C VAL A 113 -4.30 0.43 -4.50
N GLY A 114 -4.22 1.66 -4.01
CA GLY A 114 -4.55 1.99 -2.62
C GLY A 114 -6.05 2.06 -2.36
N HIS A 115 -6.53 1.34 -1.35
CA HIS A 115 -7.94 1.34 -0.94
C HIS A 115 -8.43 2.73 -0.51
N ILE A 116 -7.56 3.54 0.13
CA ILE A 116 -7.86 4.94 0.47
C ILE A 116 -8.18 5.73 -0.80
N ALA A 117 -7.34 5.61 -1.83
CA ALA A 117 -7.54 6.31 -3.10
C ALA A 117 -8.85 5.88 -3.79
N ILE A 118 -9.16 4.57 -3.77
CA ILE A 118 -10.42 4.02 -4.31
C ILE A 118 -11.62 4.63 -3.59
N ARG A 119 -11.62 4.64 -2.24
CA ARG A 119 -12.71 5.20 -1.44
C ARG A 119 -12.91 6.69 -1.69
N LEU A 120 -11.82 7.46 -1.72
CA LEU A 120 -11.88 8.89 -1.99
C LEU A 120 -12.40 9.20 -3.40
N ALA A 121 -12.01 8.41 -4.39
CA ALA A 121 -12.48 8.57 -5.75
C ALA A 121 -13.98 8.21 -5.92
N ALA A 122 -14.50 7.29 -5.12
CA ALA A 122 -15.88 6.84 -5.18
C ALA A 122 -16.83 7.68 -4.31
N MET A 123 -16.40 8.10 -3.11
CA MET A 123 -17.24 8.71 -2.08
C MET A 123 -16.96 10.20 -1.85
N GLY A 124 -15.83 10.72 -2.34
CA GLY A 124 -15.41 12.09 -1.99
C GLY A 124 -15.14 12.24 -0.50
N MET A 125 -15.52 13.40 0.07
CA MET A 125 -15.33 13.71 1.48
C MET A 125 -16.15 12.84 2.44
N ASP A 126 -17.23 12.23 1.96
CA ASP A 126 -18.06 11.30 2.75
C ASP A 126 -17.26 10.07 3.21
N ALA A 127 -16.15 9.76 2.55
CA ALA A 127 -15.25 8.66 2.91
C ALA A 127 -14.72 8.74 4.35
N TRP A 128 -14.67 9.97 4.94
CA TRP A 128 -14.25 10.18 6.34
C TRP A 128 -15.39 10.12 7.36
N SER A 129 -16.64 10.01 6.93
CA SER A 129 -17.76 10.18 7.84
C SER A 129 -18.65 8.94 7.99
N ARG A 130 -18.62 8.02 7.04
CA ARG A 130 -19.54 6.88 7.01
C ARG A 130 -19.02 5.69 6.22
N ALA A 131 -19.67 4.54 6.38
CA ALA A 131 -19.54 3.41 5.47
C ALA A 131 -20.08 3.75 4.07
N ALA A 132 -19.64 3.02 3.07
CA ALA A 132 -20.08 3.20 1.70
C ALA A 132 -21.50 2.66 1.47
N THR A 133 -22.24 3.31 0.59
CA THR A 133 -23.51 2.78 0.07
C THR A 133 -23.25 1.68 -0.95
N PRO A 134 -24.25 0.82 -1.26
CA PRO A 134 -24.10 -0.22 -2.30
C PRO A 134 -23.64 0.35 -3.66
N ALA A 135 -24.12 1.50 -4.08
CA ALA A 135 -23.72 2.15 -5.33
C ALA A 135 -22.23 2.64 -5.30
N GLU A 136 -21.77 3.12 -4.15
CA GLU A 136 -20.37 3.51 -3.97
C GLU A 136 -19.47 2.28 -3.93
N ILE A 137 -19.89 1.19 -3.31
CA ILE A 137 -19.17 -0.10 -3.33
C ILE A 137 -19.04 -0.62 -4.77
N GLU A 138 -20.12 -0.56 -5.56
CA GLU A 138 -20.09 -0.95 -6.98
C GLU A 138 -19.07 -0.06 -7.75
N ARG A 139 -19.08 1.25 -7.50
CA ARG A 139 -18.12 2.17 -8.10
C ARG A 139 -16.68 1.87 -7.69
N MET A 140 -16.43 1.51 -6.44
CA MET A 140 -15.11 1.06 -5.97
C MET A 140 -14.66 -0.23 -6.67
N ALA A 141 -15.58 -1.18 -6.83
CA ALA A 141 -15.31 -2.42 -7.53
C ALA A 141 -14.94 -2.19 -9.01
N GLU A 142 -15.62 -1.25 -9.70
CA GLU A 142 -15.25 -0.84 -11.07
C GLU A 142 -13.85 -0.21 -11.14
N LEU A 143 -13.48 0.66 -10.18
CA LEU A 143 -12.16 1.28 -10.13
C LEU A 143 -11.06 0.26 -9.85
N LEU A 144 -11.33 -0.71 -8.98
CA LEU A 144 -10.42 -1.82 -8.72
C LEU A 144 -10.28 -2.73 -9.94
N GLU A 145 -11.37 -3.07 -10.61
CA GLU A 145 -11.34 -3.87 -11.84
C GLU A 145 -10.49 -3.22 -12.93
N ASP A 146 -10.63 -1.87 -13.14
CA ASP A 146 -9.79 -1.10 -14.05
C ASP A 146 -8.30 -1.24 -13.70
N ALA A 147 -7.95 -1.15 -12.41
CA ALA A 147 -6.58 -1.30 -11.95
C ALA A 147 -6.03 -2.71 -12.20
N MET A 148 -6.84 -3.73 -11.93
CA MET A 148 -6.44 -5.13 -12.13
C MET A 148 -6.23 -5.44 -13.62
N GLN A 149 -7.12 -4.97 -14.49
CA GLN A 149 -6.99 -5.12 -15.95
C GLN A 149 -5.77 -4.39 -16.51
N ALA A 150 -5.37 -3.28 -15.90
CA ALA A 150 -4.19 -2.52 -16.26
C ALA A 150 -2.88 -3.06 -15.66
N GLY A 151 -2.93 -4.15 -14.89
CA GLY A 151 -1.75 -4.85 -14.38
C GLY A 151 -1.29 -4.43 -12.98
N ALA A 152 -2.18 -3.88 -12.15
CA ALA A 152 -1.90 -3.70 -10.73
C ALA A 152 -1.61 -5.04 -10.05
N LEU A 153 -0.69 -5.06 -9.07
CA LEU A 153 -0.34 -6.27 -8.31
C LEU A 153 -1.47 -6.76 -7.39
N GLY A 154 -2.49 -5.95 -7.23
CA GLY A 154 -3.60 -6.16 -6.32
C GLY A 154 -4.01 -4.86 -5.65
N MET A 155 -4.59 -4.95 -4.46
CA MET A 155 -5.00 -3.79 -3.65
C MET A 155 -4.24 -3.79 -2.32
N SER A 156 -3.86 -2.61 -1.86
CA SER A 156 -3.41 -2.40 -0.49
C SER A 156 -4.49 -1.71 0.35
N SER A 157 -4.56 -2.03 1.64
CA SER A 157 -5.50 -1.42 2.59
C SER A 157 -4.82 -1.10 3.92
N ASN A 158 -5.41 -0.18 4.65
CA ASN A 158 -4.88 0.31 5.92
C ASN A 158 -5.95 0.17 7.00
N LEU A 159 -5.65 -0.59 8.05
CA LEU A 159 -6.48 -0.79 9.23
C LEU A 159 -5.75 -0.36 10.51
N LEU A 160 -4.82 0.59 10.39
CA LEU A 160 -3.99 1.08 11.47
C LEU A 160 -4.22 2.56 11.76
N ASP A 161 -4.17 3.41 10.73
CA ASP A 161 -3.79 4.80 10.87
C ASP A 161 -4.93 5.78 11.15
N HIS A 162 -4.54 6.97 11.63
CA HIS A 162 -5.36 8.18 11.77
C HIS A 162 -4.60 9.33 11.13
N ASP A 163 -5.30 10.30 10.60
CA ASP A 163 -4.69 11.48 9.98
C ASP A 163 -4.11 12.46 11.02
N GLY A 164 -3.48 13.53 10.56
CA GLY A 164 -2.86 14.55 11.41
C GLY A 164 -3.85 15.35 12.30
N GLN A 165 -5.13 15.04 12.25
CA GLN A 165 -6.20 15.60 13.11
C GLN A 165 -6.83 14.51 13.99
N ASP A 166 -6.17 13.34 14.09
CA ASP A 166 -6.65 12.14 14.79
C ASP A 166 -8.00 11.61 14.26
N ARG A 167 -8.35 11.93 12.99
CA ARG A 167 -9.51 11.33 12.34
C ARG A 167 -9.11 9.92 11.83
N PRO A 168 -9.96 8.89 12.03
CA PRO A 168 -9.74 7.62 11.38
C PRO A 168 -9.59 7.81 9.87
N ILE A 169 -8.57 7.21 9.26
CA ILE A 169 -8.45 7.24 7.80
C ILE A 169 -9.65 6.54 7.16
N PRO A 170 -9.99 6.87 5.90
CA PRO A 170 -11.20 6.39 5.25
C PRO A 170 -11.42 4.88 5.33
N THR A 171 -10.38 4.08 5.22
CA THR A 171 -10.47 2.60 5.22
C THR A 171 -10.84 1.98 6.56
N LEU A 172 -10.69 2.70 7.67
CA LEU A 172 -11.18 2.25 8.98
C LEU A 172 -12.71 2.26 9.06
N LEU A 173 -13.38 3.02 8.19
CA LEU A 173 -14.84 3.09 8.10
C LEU A 173 -15.43 2.11 7.07
N ALA A 174 -14.58 1.34 6.37
CA ALA A 174 -15.01 0.32 5.44
C ALA A 174 -15.66 -0.84 6.19
N ASP A 175 -16.88 -1.19 5.83
CA ASP A 175 -17.60 -2.32 6.39
C ASP A 175 -17.26 -3.65 5.68
N ASP A 176 -17.88 -4.74 6.12
CA ASP A 176 -17.67 -6.07 5.56
C ASP A 176 -18.18 -6.19 4.12
N ALA A 177 -19.25 -5.49 3.78
CA ALA A 177 -19.81 -5.53 2.44
C ALA A 177 -18.84 -4.92 1.41
N GLU A 178 -18.19 -3.83 1.78
CA GLU A 178 -17.16 -3.19 0.95
C GLU A 178 -15.94 -4.10 0.77
N PHE A 179 -15.37 -4.60 1.88
CA PHE A 179 -14.23 -5.52 1.78
C PHE A 179 -14.56 -6.78 0.99
N ASP A 180 -15.73 -7.38 1.22
CA ASP A 180 -16.16 -8.58 0.49
C ASP A 180 -16.24 -8.33 -1.02
N ALA A 181 -16.88 -7.25 -1.44
CA ALA A 181 -17.01 -6.88 -2.84
C ALA A 181 -15.64 -6.67 -3.52
N LEU A 182 -14.71 -5.96 -2.85
CA LEU A 182 -13.37 -5.73 -3.38
C LEU A 182 -12.54 -7.03 -3.42
N MET A 183 -12.65 -7.87 -2.40
CA MET A 183 -12.00 -9.19 -2.40
C MET A 183 -12.55 -10.12 -3.48
N VAL A 184 -13.84 -10.03 -3.82
CA VAL A 184 -14.44 -10.74 -4.96
C VAL A 184 -13.83 -10.27 -6.29
N VAL A 185 -13.60 -8.97 -6.46
CA VAL A 185 -12.88 -8.47 -7.64
C VAL A 185 -11.48 -9.07 -7.70
N LEU A 186 -10.70 -8.96 -6.64
CA LEU A 186 -9.33 -9.49 -6.57
C LEU A 186 -9.28 -11.00 -6.87
N ALA A 187 -10.20 -11.78 -6.31
CA ALA A 187 -10.22 -13.24 -6.48
C ALA A 187 -10.46 -13.69 -7.93
N ARG A 188 -10.96 -12.82 -8.80
CA ARG A 188 -11.10 -13.06 -10.25
C ARG A 188 -9.79 -12.92 -11.02
N HIS A 189 -8.77 -12.31 -10.41
CA HIS A 189 -7.46 -12.05 -11.02
C HIS A 189 -6.38 -12.93 -10.37
N PRO A 190 -6.06 -14.11 -10.93
CA PRO A 190 -5.10 -15.04 -10.34
C PRO A 190 -3.71 -14.41 -10.17
N GLY A 191 -3.09 -14.61 -9.02
CA GLY A 191 -1.75 -14.10 -8.73
C GLY A 191 -1.69 -12.72 -8.11
N CYS A 192 -2.82 -12.01 -8.00
CA CYS A 192 -2.87 -10.75 -7.27
C CYS A 192 -2.82 -10.96 -5.75
N THR A 193 -2.56 -9.88 -5.03
CA THR A 193 -2.43 -9.89 -3.57
C THR A 193 -3.26 -8.77 -2.96
N LEU A 194 -3.95 -9.08 -1.85
CA LEU A 194 -4.45 -8.08 -0.91
C LEU A 194 -3.38 -7.85 0.16
N GLN A 195 -2.79 -6.66 0.18
CA GLN A 195 -1.88 -6.25 1.23
C GLN A 195 -2.66 -5.44 2.28
N VAL A 196 -2.55 -5.78 3.56
CA VAL A 196 -3.24 -5.06 4.63
C VAL A 196 -2.24 -4.72 5.73
N ILE A 197 -2.14 -3.44 6.08
CA ILE A 197 -1.43 -3.04 7.31
C ILE A 197 -2.40 -3.08 8.49
N VAL A 198 -1.95 -3.66 9.61
CA VAL A 198 -2.75 -3.84 10.82
C VAL A 198 -2.03 -3.28 12.04
N ASP A 199 -2.80 -2.87 13.04
CA ASP A 199 -2.28 -2.23 14.25
C ASP A 199 -1.86 -3.26 15.30
N THR A 200 -0.55 -3.40 15.48
CA THR A 200 0.08 -4.27 16.46
C THR A 200 0.63 -3.54 17.69
N PHE A 201 0.54 -2.21 17.74
CA PHE A 201 1.24 -1.45 18.80
C PHE A 201 0.50 -0.23 19.34
N MET A 202 -0.40 0.41 18.58
CA MET A 202 -1.13 1.59 19.07
C MET A 202 -2.41 1.20 19.82
N ARG A 203 -3.37 0.62 19.13
CA ARG A 203 -4.67 0.20 19.66
C ARG A 203 -4.81 -1.31 19.79
N MET A 204 -3.78 -2.05 19.38
CA MET A 204 -3.72 -3.52 19.43
C MET A 204 -4.90 -4.20 18.70
N SER A 205 -5.40 -3.60 17.63
CA SER A 205 -6.57 -4.11 16.89
C SER A 205 -6.24 -5.19 15.86
N ALA A 206 -4.97 -5.55 15.69
CA ALA A 206 -4.52 -6.55 14.72
C ALA A 206 -5.25 -7.91 14.82
N PRO A 207 -5.51 -8.48 16.01
CA PRO A 207 -6.23 -9.74 16.09
C PRO A 207 -7.60 -9.68 15.43
N ALA A 208 -8.41 -8.68 15.77
CA ALA A 208 -9.75 -8.50 15.20
C ALA A 208 -9.70 -8.24 13.70
N SER A 209 -8.72 -7.45 13.24
CA SER A 209 -8.52 -7.15 11.82
C SER A 209 -8.15 -8.41 11.02
N VAL A 210 -7.22 -9.23 11.52
CA VAL A 210 -6.82 -10.48 10.85
C VAL A 210 -7.97 -11.50 10.85
N GLU A 211 -8.67 -11.68 11.96
CA GLU A 211 -9.84 -12.56 12.04
C GLU A 211 -10.95 -12.12 11.07
N ARG A 212 -11.19 -10.81 10.95
CA ARG A 212 -12.11 -10.24 9.97
C ARG A 212 -11.72 -10.60 8.55
N ILE A 213 -10.46 -10.38 8.16
CA ILE A 213 -9.95 -10.70 6.82
C ILE A 213 -10.06 -12.20 6.55
N VAL A 214 -9.64 -13.06 7.48
CA VAL A 214 -9.73 -14.53 7.34
C VAL A 214 -11.20 -14.98 7.14
N ARG A 215 -12.13 -14.41 7.90
CA ARG A 215 -13.56 -14.68 7.73
C ARG A 215 -14.05 -14.29 6.33
N LEU A 216 -13.64 -13.14 5.82
CA LEU A 216 -14.03 -12.66 4.48
C LEU A 216 -13.32 -13.41 3.34
N LEU A 217 -12.21 -14.11 3.62
CA LEU A 217 -11.53 -14.96 2.64
C LEU A 217 -12.29 -16.24 2.31
N GLN A 218 -13.28 -16.62 3.11
CA GLN A 218 -14.02 -17.88 2.89
C GLN A 218 -14.57 -17.99 1.46
N GLY A 219 -14.21 -19.10 0.78
CA GLY A 219 -14.59 -19.33 -0.61
C GLY A 219 -13.83 -18.55 -1.68
N LYS A 220 -12.87 -17.71 -1.31
CA LYS A 220 -12.08 -16.90 -2.22
C LYS A 220 -10.62 -17.42 -2.30
N LYS A 221 -10.12 -17.63 -3.51
CA LYS A 221 -8.71 -17.93 -3.76
C LYS A 221 -7.94 -16.62 -3.94
N LEU A 222 -7.51 -16.05 -2.84
CA LEU A 222 -6.81 -14.77 -2.82
C LEU A 222 -5.61 -14.86 -1.88
N ARG A 223 -4.45 -14.38 -2.35
CA ARG A 223 -3.27 -14.18 -1.48
C ARG A 223 -3.46 -12.94 -0.63
N VAL A 224 -3.09 -13.04 0.65
CA VAL A 224 -3.10 -11.91 1.57
C VAL A 224 -1.73 -11.74 2.21
N GLN A 225 -1.24 -10.50 2.23
CA GLN A 225 -0.08 -10.11 3.01
C GLN A 225 -0.53 -9.23 4.17
N ILE A 226 -0.25 -9.66 5.40
CA ILE A 226 -0.49 -8.87 6.61
C ILE A 226 0.80 -8.15 6.98
N ALA A 227 0.83 -6.84 6.79
CA ALA A 227 1.92 -5.97 7.23
C ALA A 227 1.60 -5.35 8.59
N GLY A 228 2.60 -4.99 9.37
CA GLY A 228 2.42 -4.39 10.70
C GLY A 228 3.54 -4.74 11.68
N GLY A 229 4.51 -5.52 11.24
CA GLY A 229 5.70 -5.84 12.03
C GLY A 229 6.74 -4.74 11.93
N ILE A 230 7.00 -3.99 13.02
CA ILE A 230 8.11 -3.05 13.13
C ILE A 230 9.29 -3.77 13.78
N PRO A 231 10.50 -3.71 13.24
CA PRO A 231 11.62 -4.56 13.63
C PRO A 231 12.45 -4.00 14.77
N THR A 232 11.87 -3.31 15.73
CA THR A 232 12.60 -2.99 16.95
C THR A 232 12.48 -4.16 17.91
N LEU A 233 13.58 -4.55 18.58
CA LEU A 233 13.58 -5.67 19.52
C LEU A 233 12.49 -5.55 20.59
N GLU A 234 12.13 -4.33 20.96
CA GLU A 234 11.07 -4.03 21.92
C GLU A 234 9.65 -4.19 21.33
N PHE A 235 9.46 -3.90 20.04
CA PHE A 235 8.17 -3.99 19.34
C PHE A 235 8.01 -5.24 18.49
N GLN A 236 9.10 -5.88 18.05
CA GLN A 236 9.04 -7.14 17.27
C GLN A 236 8.36 -8.27 18.03
N LYS A 237 8.70 -8.42 19.32
CA LYS A 237 8.18 -9.53 20.09
C LYS A 237 6.66 -9.47 20.25
N PRO A 238 6.03 -8.33 20.63
CA PRO A 238 4.58 -8.23 20.66
C PRO A 238 3.93 -8.46 19.28
N ALA A 239 4.48 -7.90 18.21
CA ALA A 239 3.94 -8.09 16.87
C ALA A 239 4.03 -9.56 16.42
N LEU A 240 5.15 -10.22 16.66
CA LEU A 240 5.33 -11.64 16.37
C LEU A 240 4.43 -12.52 17.23
N ASP A 241 4.36 -12.26 18.54
CA ASP A 241 3.55 -13.03 19.48
C ASP A 241 2.04 -12.92 19.16
N ILE A 242 1.60 -11.80 18.56
CA ILE A 242 0.20 -11.57 18.18
C ILE A 242 -0.09 -12.11 16.76
N LEU A 243 0.69 -11.71 15.76
CA LEU A 243 0.39 -12.00 14.36
C LEU A 243 0.72 -13.43 13.96
N LYS A 244 1.84 -13.99 14.44
CA LYS A 244 2.31 -15.31 14.03
C LYS A 244 1.27 -16.41 14.31
N PRO A 245 0.70 -16.57 15.52
CA PRO A 245 -0.28 -17.61 15.78
C PRO A 245 -1.56 -17.47 14.93
N LEU A 246 -1.98 -16.23 14.65
CA LEU A 246 -3.17 -15.97 13.81
C LEU A 246 -2.93 -16.39 12.38
N ILE A 247 -1.78 -16.03 11.83
CA ILE A 247 -1.40 -16.36 10.45
C ILE A 247 -1.19 -17.86 10.29
N GLU A 248 -0.47 -18.51 11.23
CA GLU A 248 -0.24 -19.97 11.21
C GLU A 248 -1.57 -20.76 11.26
N ARG A 249 -2.53 -20.30 12.06
CA ARG A 249 -3.87 -20.90 12.10
C ARG A 249 -4.58 -20.74 10.76
N ALA A 250 -4.60 -19.54 10.21
CA ALA A 250 -5.23 -19.29 8.91
C ALA A 250 -4.58 -20.10 7.77
N GLN A 251 -3.26 -20.28 7.79
CA GLN A 251 -2.54 -21.15 6.85
C GLN A 251 -2.92 -22.62 7.04
N ALA A 252 -3.04 -23.09 8.28
CA ALA A 252 -3.49 -24.45 8.58
C ALA A 252 -4.93 -24.72 8.09
N ASP A 253 -5.77 -23.68 8.07
CA ASP A 253 -7.13 -23.70 7.51
C ASP A 253 -7.15 -23.56 5.98
N GLY A 254 -5.98 -23.50 5.33
CA GLY A 254 -5.83 -23.51 3.88
C GLY A 254 -5.84 -22.13 3.20
N HIS A 255 -5.76 -21.03 3.95
CA HIS A 255 -5.68 -19.69 3.39
C HIS A 255 -4.25 -19.34 2.96
N ASP A 256 -4.11 -18.68 1.80
CA ASP A 256 -2.82 -18.14 1.29
C ASP A 256 -2.54 -16.78 1.93
N ILE A 257 -2.13 -16.79 3.20
CA ILE A 257 -1.90 -15.59 4.03
C ILE A 257 -0.46 -15.58 4.58
N TRP A 258 0.21 -14.44 4.48
CA TRP A 258 1.62 -14.29 4.80
C TRP A 258 1.90 -13.01 5.58
N PRO A 259 2.82 -13.04 6.55
CA PRO A 259 3.25 -11.82 7.23
C PRO A 259 4.22 -11.01 6.38
N GLY A 260 4.15 -9.68 6.51
CA GLY A 260 5.16 -8.74 6.04
C GLY A 260 5.82 -8.06 7.24
N PHE A 261 7.13 -8.19 7.35
CA PHE A 261 7.93 -7.56 8.40
C PHE A 261 9.07 -6.77 7.79
N ALA A 262 9.36 -5.60 8.33
CA ALA A 262 10.63 -4.94 8.08
C ALA A 262 11.75 -5.78 8.73
N HIS A 263 12.86 -5.97 8.05
CA HIS A 263 13.97 -6.83 8.53
C HIS A 263 15.17 -6.04 9.08
N VAL A 264 15.10 -4.71 9.01
CA VAL A 264 16.08 -3.78 9.57
C VAL A 264 15.38 -2.69 10.37
N SER A 265 16.10 -2.10 11.32
CA SER A 265 15.60 -0.92 12.03
C SER A 265 15.43 0.25 11.07
N PRO A 266 14.25 0.84 10.98
CA PRO A 266 14.03 1.99 10.11
C PRO A 266 14.83 3.20 10.61
N THR A 267 15.40 3.95 9.68
CA THR A 267 15.97 5.27 9.94
C THR A 267 15.21 6.28 9.11
N ASN A 268 14.52 7.19 9.76
CA ASN A 268 13.64 8.16 9.11
C ASN A 268 14.12 9.59 9.36
N THR A 269 13.94 10.46 8.37
CA THR A 269 13.97 11.90 8.55
C THR A 269 12.54 12.37 8.79
N LEU A 270 12.29 12.92 9.97
CA LEU A 270 10.96 13.29 10.42
C LEU A 270 10.80 14.81 10.49
N SER A 271 9.60 15.29 10.17
CA SER A 271 9.17 16.65 10.49
C SER A 271 8.74 16.73 11.95
N LEU A 272 9.30 17.62 12.73
CA LEU A 272 8.91 17.84 14.15
C LEU A 272 7.49 18.40 14.31
N THR A 273 6.86 18.85 13.22
CA THR A 273 5.55 19.51 13.26
C THR A 273 4.47 18.81 12.46
N ARG A 274 4.81 17.73 11.71
CA ARG A 274 3.89 17.09 10.77
C ARG A 274 4.09 15.58 10.63
N SER A 275 4.81 14.95 11.53
CA SER A 275 5.02 13.50 11.49
C SER A 275 4.06 12.77 12.39
N LEU A 276 3.62 11.59 11.98
CA LEU A 276 2.80 10.66 12.76
C LEU A 276 3.37 10.41 14.18
N ILE A 277 4.71 10.44 14.34
CA ILE A 277 5.36 10.18 15.63
C ILE A 277 5.11 11.31 16.64
N PHE A 278 4.79 12.51 16.18
CA PHE A 278 4.59 13.71 17.02
C PHE A 278 3.16 14.25 16.98
N ALA A 279 2.24 13.54 16.36
CA ALA A 279 0.83 13.89 16.27
C ALA A 279 0.03 13.49 17.54
#